data_75637fab5bd2755e1e25f9290abbc06a
#
_entry.id   75637fab5bd2755e1e25f9290abbc06a
#
_cell.length_a   1.000
_cell.length_b   1.000
_cell.length_c   1.000
_cell.angle_alpha   90.00
_cell.angle_beta   90.00
_cell.angle_gamma   90.00
#
_symmetry.space_group_name_H-M   'P 1'
#
loop_
_entity.id
_entity.type
_entity.pdbx_description
1 polymer ?
#
loop_
_entity_poly.entity_id
_entity_poly.type
_entity_poly.pdbx_seq_one_letter_code
_entity_poly.pdbx_strand_id
1 'polypeptide(L)'
;RSIVNPAKLEVDKQFDICQRCHLQGNAVLKNGHSFYDFRPGQKLSDFMTVFLPKYKNADDEFIMASHADRLKQSRCFVKSLPNAAGSQKLKPYKDALTCVSCHNPHVSVRATSKNSYNNACLKCHVSSKQELKTECARFASKTSNCVGCHMPASGSTDIPHVSVHDHYIRRPLRKMEKEKVKEFLGLFAINEKSPEAATRAKAYLNHYEKFDK
;
A
#
# COMPACT_ATOMS: atom_id res chain seq x y z
N ARG A 1 21.40 -19.88 -3.52
CA ARG A 1 21.08 -19.08 -4.71
C ARG A 1 21.11 -17.61 -4.33
N SER A 2 21.82 -16.79 -5.07
CA SER A 2 22.01 -15.36 -4.80
C SER A 2 20.86 -14.47 -5.29
N ILE A 3 19.98 -14.98 -6.15
CA ILE A 3 18.87 -14.23 -6.76
C ILE A 3 17.54 -14.91 -6.42
N VAL A 4 16.60 -14.12 -5.91
CA VAL A 4 15.23 -14.54 -5.59
C VAL A 4 14.28 -13.80 -6.53
N ASN A 5 13.45 -14.57 -7.26
CA ASN A 5 12.36 -13.97 -8.05
C ASN A 5 11.13 -13.76 -7.15
N PRO A 6 10.72 -12.53 -6.89
CA PRO A 6 9.56 -12.24 -6.03
C PRO A 6 8.28 -12.97 -6.47
N ALA A 7 8.04 -13.08 -7.77
CA ALA A 7 6.84 -13.74 -8.30
C ALA A 7 6.72 -15.24 -7.94
N LYS A 8 7.78 -15.85 -7.40
CA LYS A 8 7.79 -17.24 -6.92
C LYS A 8 7.56 -17.37 -5.41
N LEU A 9 7.51 -16.26 -4.70
CA LEU A 9 7.29 -16.22 -3.26
C LEU A 9 5.80 -16.17 -2.94
N GLU A 10 5.46 -16.52 -1.71
CA GLU A 10 4.15 -16.26 -1.12
C GLU A 10 3.86 -14.75 -1.11
N VAL A 11 2.58 -14.39 -1.17
CA VAL A 11 2.12 -13.00 -1.32
C VAL A 11 2.73 -12.07 -0.26
N ASP A 12 2.71 -12.46 1.00
CA ASP A 12 3.25 -11.64 2.10
C ASP A 12 4.76 -11.40 1.94
N LYS A 13 5.50 -12.43 1.55
CA LYS A 13 6.94 -12.31 1.30
C LYS A 13 7.26 -11.46 0.06
N GLN A 14 6.37 -11.42 -0.93
CA GLN A 14 6.47 -10.48 -2.05
C GLN A 14 6.36 -9.04 -1.57
N PHE A 15 5.38 -8.77 -0.69
CA PHE A 15 5.23 -7.46 -0.07
C PHE A 15 6.44 -7.09 0.78
N ASP A 16 6.96 -7.99 1.60
CA ASP A 16 8.09 -7.75 2.49
C ASP A 16 9.33 -7.25 1.76
N ILE A 17 9.61 -7.76 0.54
CA ILE A 17 10.71 -7.27 -0.29
C ILE A 17 10.54 -5.79 -0.62
N CYS A 18 9.36 -5.40 -1.07
CA CYS A 18 9.08 -4.01 -1.43
C CYS A 18 8.98 -3.11 -0.19
N GLN A 19 8.32 -3.61 0.86
CA GLN A 19 8.15 -2.92 2.12
C GLN A 19 9.46 -2.66 2.85
N ARG A 20 10.51 -3.42 2.60
CA ARG A 20 11.84 -3.14 3.14
C ARG A 20 12.27 -1.69 2.90
N CYS A 21 11.87 -1.11 1.76
CA CYS A 21 12.18 0.27 1.38
C CYS A 21 10.91 1.16 1.25
N HIS A 22 9.75 0.58 0.93
CA HIS A 22 8.50 1.30 0.65
C HIS A 22 7.46 1.19 1.76
N LEU A 23 7.86 0.82 2.97
CA LEU A 23 7.04 0.85 4.17
C LEU A 23 7.44 2.07 4.99
N GLN A 24 6.80 3.20 4.72
CA GLN A 24 7.01 4.41 5.50
C GLN A 24 6.23 4.32 6.82
N GLY A 25 6.79 4.93 7.84
CA GLY A 25 6.26 4.92 9.18
C GLY A 25 7.37 4.98 10.23
N ASN A 26 7.00 4.73 11.48
CA ASN A 26 7.94 4.66 12.58
C ASN A 26 8.50 3.22 12.68
N ALA A 27 9.67 2.99 12.07
CA ALA A 27 10.33 1.69 12.06
C ALA A 27 11.21 1.49 13.30
N VAL A 28 10.99 0.40 14.00
CA VAL A 28 11.79 -0.03 15.17
C VAL A 28 12.47 -1.34 14.83
N LEU A 29 13.80 -1.35 14.82
CA LEU A 29 14.59 -2.56 14.61
C LEU A 29 14.45 -3.50 15.80
N LYS A 30 14.39 -4.79 15.53
CA LYS A 30 14.51 -5.84 16.54
C LYS A 30 15.91 -5.85 17.13
N ASN A 31 16.04 -6.27 18.39
CA ASN A 31 17.34 -6.36 19.06
C ASN A 31 18.30 -7.26 18.29
N GLY A 32 19.54 -6.78 18.10
CA GLY A 32 20.58 -7.50 17.37
C GLY A 32 20.47 -7.45 15.85
N HIS A 33 19.48 -6.73 15.30
CA HIS A 33 19.30 -6.60 13.85
C HIS A 33 19.62 -5.18 13.36
N SER A 34 20.04 -5.15 12.10
CA SER A 34 20.25 -3.93 11.32
C SER A 34 19.30 -3.86 10.13
N PHE A 35 19.21 -2.68 9.50
CA PHE A 35 18.46 -2.51 8.26
C PHE A 35 18.97 -3.38 7.10
N TYR A 36 20.19 -3.89 7.17
CA TYR A 36 20.84 -4.65 6.10
C TYR A 36 20.76 -6.17 6.27
N ASP A 37 20.15 -6.67 7.35
CA ASP A 37 20.10 -8.11 7.63
C ASP A 37 19.00 -8.83 6.86
N PHE A 38 17.89 -8.14 6.56
CA PHE A 38 16.78 -8.71 5.81
C PHE A 38 17.20 -9.19 4.42
N ARG A 39 16.78 -10.38 4.04
CA ARG A 39 16.97 -10.98 2.71
C ARG A 39 15.63 -11.39 2.10
N PRO A 40 15.50 -11.29 0.76
CA PRO A 40 14.29 -11.73 0.05
C PRO A 40 13.89 -13.16 0.42
N GLY A 41 12.62 -13.35 0.76
CA GLY A 41 12.06 -14.62 1.20
C GLY A 41 11.96 -14.81 2.72
N GLN A 42 12.57 -13.92 3.50
CA GLN A 42 12.36 -13.81 4.95
C GLN A 42 11.11 -12.97 5.25
N LYS A 43 10.67 -12.98 6.51
CA LYS A 43 9.62 -12.06 7.00
C LYS A 43 10.27 -10.77 7.49
N LEU A 44 9.75 -9.63 7.04
CA LEU A 44 10.26 -8.32 7.46
C LEU A 44 10.07 -8.10 8.97
N SER A 45 8.99 -8.64 9.54
CA SER A 45 8.70 -8.56 10.97
C SER A 45 9.74 -9.23 11.88
N ASP A 46 10.55 -10.12 11.34
CA ASP A 46 11.64 -10.76 12.11
C ASP A 46 12.80 -9.76 12.35
N PHE A 47 12.90 -8.71 11.57
CA PHE A 47 13.98 -7.72 11.59
C PHE A 47 13.54 -6.36 12.10
N MET A 48 12.32 -5.92 11.79
CA MET A 48 11.78 -4.64 12.22
C MET A 48 10.27 -4.68 12.34
N THR A 49 9.75 -3.87 13.26
CA THR A 49 8.33 -3.56 13.36
C THR A 49 8.10 -2.14 12.89
N VAL A 50 7.09 -1.92 12.05
CA VAL A 50 6.72 -0.59 11.56
C VAL A 50 5.37 -0.19 12.11
N PHE A 51 5.31 0.99 12.69
CA PHE A 51 4.11 1.56 13.30
C PHE A 51 3.61 2.76 12.49
N LEU A 52 2.30 2.81 12.32
CA LEU A 52 1.60 3.98 11.78
C LEU A 52 0.79 4.66 12.88
N PRO A 53 0.74 6.00 12.90
CA PRO A 53 -0.17 6.74 13.79
C PRO A 53 -1.61 6.57 13.30
N LYS A 54 -2.52 6.40 14.24
CA LYS A 54 -3.96 6.47 14.01
C LYS A 54 -4.53 7.72 14.65
N TYR A 55 -5.43 8.36 13.93
CA TYR A 55 -6.18 9.51 14.39
C TYR A 55 -7.68 9.24 14.23
N LYS A 56 -8.47 9.82 15.12
CA LYS A 56 -9.92 9.73 15.08
C LYS A 56 -10.47 10.34 13.78
N ASN A 57 -11.42 9.66 13.17
CA ASN A 57 -12.07 10.07 11.92
C ASN A 57 -11.10 10.23 10.72
N ALA A 58 -9.92 9.61 10.75
CA ALA A 58 -8.91 9.73 9.70
C ALA A 58 -8.59 8.42 8.98
N ASP A 59 -9.43 7.40 9.07
CA ASP A 59 -9.21 6.08 8.43
C ASP A 59 -9.07 6.17 6.91
N ASP A 60 -9.73 7.14 6.29
CA ASP A 60 -9.64 7.40 4.86
C ASP A 60 -8.45 8.25 4.43
N GLU A 61 -7.70 8.83 5.37
CA GLU A 61 -6.61 9.71 5.05
C GLU A 61 -5.30 8.96 4.78
N PHE A 62 -4.53 9.49 3.84
CA PHE A 62 -3.18 9.00 3.53
C PHE A 62 -2.17 9.79 4.37
N ILE A 63 -1.93 9.34 5.60
CA ILE A 63 -1.09 10.05 6.58
C ILE A 63 0.39 9.76 6.35
N MET A 64 0.73 8.49 6.17
CA MET A 64 2.09 8.01 5.90
C MET A 64 2.14 7.33 4.54
N ALA A 65 3.28 7.44 3.84
CA ALA A 65 3.46 6.86 2.50
C ALA A 65 3.62 5.32 2.53
N SER A 66 2.73 4.63 3.24
CA SER A 66 2.69 3.17 3.35
C SER A 66 1.87 2.55 2.22
N HIS A 67 2.46 2.42 1.04
CA HIS A 67 1.75 1.99 -0.17
C HIS A 67 1.15 0.59 -0.07
N ALA A 68 1.87 -0.36 0.53
CA ALA A 68 1.41 -1.74 0.65
C ALA A 68 0.22 -1.86 1.61
N ASP A 69 0.24 -1.15 2.74
CA ASP A 69 -0.86 -1.11 3.70
C ASP A 69 -2.12 -0.52 3.02
N ARG A 70 -1.97 0.57 2.29
CA ARG A 70 -3.06 1.18 1.51
C ARG A 70 -3.60 0.24 0.43
N LEU A 71 -2.73 -0.46 -0.31
CA LEU A 71 -3.15 -1.43 -1.31
C LEU A 71 -3.94 -2.58 -0.68
N LYS A 72 -3.50 -3.09 0.47
CA LYS A 72 -4.17 -4.20 1.18
C LYS A 72 -5.61 -3.85 1.62
N GLN A 73 -5.95 -2.58 1.79
CA GLN A 73 -7.31 -2.11 2.08
C GLN A 73 -8.21 -2.10 0.83
N SER A 74 -7.64 -2.17 -0.36
CA SER A 74 -8.39 -2.07 -1.63
C SER A 74 -9.24 -3.31 -1.88
N ARG A 75 -10.47 -3.12 -2.34
CA ARG A 75 -11.36 -4.25 -2.68
C ARG A 75 -10.79 -5.14 -3.79
N CYS A 76 -10.06 -4.58 -4.75
CA CYS A 76 -9.38 -5.34 -5.80
C CYS A 76 -8.29 -6.25 -5.20
N PHE A 77 -7.53 -5.80 -4.20
CA PHE A 77 -6.60 -6.67 -3.47
C PHE A 77 -7.36 -7.78 -2.72
N VAL A 78 -8.32 -7.42 -1.87
CA VAL A 78 -9.09 -8.39 -1.06
C VAL A 78 -9.75 -9.45 -1.94
N LYS A 79 -10.33 -9.05 -3.09
CA LYS A 79 -10.97 -9.96 -4.05
C LYS A 79 -9.99 -10.79 -4.86
N SER A 80 -8.72 -10.40 -4.93
CA SER A 80 -7.68 -11.16 -5.62
C SER A 80 -7.08 -12.29 -4.76
N LEU A 81 -7.33 -12.29 -3.45
CA LEU A 81 -6.83 -13.32 -2.55
C LEU A 81 -7.41 -14.71 -2.89
N PRO A 82 -6.65 -15.81 -2.69
CA PRO A 82 -7.03 -17.15 -3.12
C PRO A 82 -8.40 -17.62 -2.62
N ASN A 83 -8.75 -17.28 -1.40
CA ASN A 83 -9.98 -17.72 -0.72
C ASN A 83 -11.08 -16.66 -0.66
N ALA A 84 -10.95 -15.56 -1.42
CA ALA A 84 -11.97 -14.52 -1.44
C ALA A 84 -13.25 -14.99 -2.13
N ALA A 85 -14.40 -14.74 -1.53
CA ALA A 85 -15.70 -15.07 -2.10
C ALA A 85 -15.87 -14.41 -3.48
N GLY A 86 -16.25 -15.19 -4.50
CA GLY A 86 -16.41 -14.74 -5.88
C GLY A 86 -15.09 -14.53 -6.65
N SER A 87 -13.94 -14.93 -6.10
CA SER A 87 -12.62 -14.70 -6.72
C SER A 87 -12.31 -15.61 -7.92
N GLN A 88 -13.04 -16.70 -8.12
CA GLN A 88 -12.67 -17.77 -9.06
C GLN A 88 -12.71 -17.38 -10.55
N LYS A 89 -13.43 -16.34 -10.93
CA LYS A 89 -13.60 -15.93 -12.33
C LYS A 89 -12.64 -14.85 -12.84
N LEU A 90 -11.86 -14.20 -11.97
CA LEU A 90 -11.10 -12.99 -12.30
C LEU A 90 -9.64 -13.01 -11.81
N LYS A 91 -8.94 -14.15 -11.92
CA LYS A 91 -7.53 -14.24 -11.48
C LYS A 91 -6.54 -14.14 -12.65
N PRO A 92 -6.14 -12.93 -13.07
CA PRO A 92 -5.00 -12.78 -13.97
C PRO A 92 -3.66 -12.98 -13.25
N TYR A 93 -3.67 -13.07 -11.91
CA TYR A 93 -2.49 -13.27 -11.07
C TYR A 93 -2.62 -14.60 -10.31
N LYS A 94 -1.50 -15.31 -10.18
CA LYS A 94 -1.46 -16.66 -9.60
C LYS A 94 -2.06 -16.70 -8.19
N ASP A 95 -1.68 -15.75 -7.34
CA ASP A 95 -2.02 -15.81 -5.91
C ASP A 95 -2.78 -14.57 -5.43
N ALA A 96 -2.36 -13.35 -5.82
CA ALA A 96 -3.03 -12.10 -5.47
C ALA A 96 -2.46 -10.91 -6.29
N LEU A 97 -3.16 -9.78 -6.21
CA LEU A 97 -2.65 -8.50 -6.67
C LEU A 97 -1.50 -8.05 -5.75
N THR A 98 -0.30 -7.84 -6.31
CA THR A 98 0.88 -7.37 -5.58
C THR A 98 1.53 -6.18 -6.27
N CYS A 99 2.60 -5.64 -5.71
CA CYS A 99 3.31 -4.50 -6.30
C CYS A 99 3.75 -4.77 -7.74
N VAL A 100 4.26 -5.97 -8.01
CA VAL A 100 4.73 -6.37 -9.36
C VAL A 100 3.59 -6.61 -10.36
N SER A 101 2.35 -6.60 -9.92
CA SER A 101 1.20 -6.64 -10.82
C SER A 101 1.06 -5.37 -11.66
N CYS A 102 1.55 -4.25 -11.13
CA CYS A 102 1.49 -2.92 -11.75
C CYS A 102 2.87 -2.31 -12.00
N HIS A 103 3.88 -2.67 -11.19
CA HIS A 103 5.22 -2.11 -11.26
C HIS A 103 6.23 -3.13 -11.77
N ASN A 104 7.09 -2.68 -12.69
CA ASN A 104 8.32 -3.39 -13.02
C ASN A 104 9.45 -2.81 -12.15
N PRO A 105 10.02 -3.59 -11.20
CA PRO A 105 11.04 -3.08 -10.29
C PRO A 105 12.36 -2.71 -10.98
N HIS A 106 12.54 -3.10 -12.23
CA HIS A 106 13.73 -2.79 -13.04
C HIS A 106 13.56 -1.53 -13.91
N VAL A 107 12.39 -0.91 -13.89
CA VAL A 107 12.09 0.29 -14.68
C VAL A 107 11.60 1.41 -13.76
N SER A 108 12.21 2.58 -13.89
CA SER A 108 11.79 3.75 -13.13
C SER A 108 10.31 4.08 -13.38
N VAL A 109 9.59 4.47 -12.35
CA VAL A 109 8.21 4.97 -12.44
C VAL A 109 8.10 6.13 -13.44
N ARG A 110 9.14 6.97 -13.53
CA ARG A 110 9.19 8.10 -14.50
C ARG A 110 9.32 7.64 -15.95
N ALA A 111 9.93 6.47 -16.17
CA ALA A 111 10.08 5.87 -17.51
C ALA A 111 8.91 4.96 -17.88
N THR A 112 8.04 4.62 -16.93
CA THR A 112 6.88 3.76 -17.16
C THR A 112 5.73 4.60 -17.72
N SER A 113 5.15 4.18 -18.85
CA SER A 113 4.02 4.89 -19.44
C SER A 113 2.77 4.81 -18.53
N LYS A 114 1.98 5.87 -18.50
CA LYS A 114 0.69 5.89 -17.75
C LYS A 114 -0.26 4.78 -18.22
N ASN A 115 -0.21 4.41 -19.49
CA ASN A 115 -1.03 3.33 -20.06
C ASN A 115 -0.66 1.98 -19.46
N SER A 116 0.59 1.74 -19.06
CA SER A 116 1.00 0.49 -18.43
C SER A 116 0.24 0.24 -17.12
N TYR A 117 0.05 1.29 -16.32
CA TYR A 117 -0.73 1.20 -15.07
C TYR A 117 -2.22 0.99 -15.35
N ASN A 118 -2.80 1.72 -16.31
CA ASN A 118 -4.19 1.53 -16.69
C ASN A 118 -4.45 0.13 -17.23
N ASN A 119 -3.51 -0.43 -18.03
CA ASN A 119 -3.60 -1.80 -18.56
C ASN A 119 -3.63 -2.85 -17.43
N ALA A 120 -2.98 -2.60 -16.30
CA ALA A 120 -3.09 -3.50 -15.15
C ALA A 120 -4.53 -3.57 -14.61
N CYS A 121 -5.25 -2.44 -14.58
CA CYS A 121 -6.66 -2.40 -14.20
C CYS A 121 -7.55 -3.13 -15.23
N LEU A 122 -7.26 -2.93 -16.49
CA LEU A 122 -8.03 -3.50 -17.59
C LEU A 122 -7.95 -5.03 -17.68
N LYS A 123 -6.94 -5.67 -17.10
CA LYS A 123 -6.86 -7.13 -17.00
C LYS A 123 -8.07 -7.76 -16.28
N CYS A 124 -8.69 -7.03 -15.36
CA CYS A 124 -9.87 -7.47 -14.62
C CYS A 124 -11.15 -6.74 -15.02
N HIS A 125 -11.05 -5.48 -15.45
CA HIS A 125 -12.21 -4.61 -15.64
C HIS A 125 -12.72 -4.53 -17.09
N VAL A 126 -12.13 -5.25 -18.06
CA VAL A 126 -12.56 -5.24 -19.49
C VAL A 126 -13.44 -6.43 -19.86
N SER A 127 -13.57 -7.44 -18.99
CA SER A 127 -14.23 -8.70 -19.35
C SER A 127 -15.75 -8.60 -19.58
N SER A 128 -16.38 -7.47 -19.34
CA SER A 128 -17.76 -7.24 -19.76
C SER A 128 -18.02 -5.77 -20.05
N LYS A 129 -18.32 -5.45 -21.30
CA LYS A 129 -18.87 -4.13 -21.73
C LYS A 129 -20.12 -3.71 -20.94
N GLN A 130 -20.68 -4.62 -20.14
CA GLN A 130 -21.92 -4.47 -19.39
C GLN A 130 -21.71 -4.00 -17.94
N GLU A 131 -20.49 -4.10 -17.36
CA GLU A 131 -20.25 -3.80 -15.93
C GLU A 131 -19.44 -2.54 -15.64
N LEU A 132 -18.95 -1.86 -16.65
CA LEU A 132 -18.50 -0.46 -16.54
C LEU A 132 -19.76 0.42 -16.39
N LYS A 133 -20.44 0.24 -15.25
CA LYS A 133 -21.71 0.95 -14.98
C LYS A 133 -21.52 2.45 -15.05
N THR A 134 -22.17 3.02 -16.05
CA THR A 134 -22.70 4.38 -16.20
C THR A 134 -21.84 5.58 -15.82
N GLU A 135 -21.23 5.66 -14.63
CA GLU A 135 -20.40 6.82 -14.25
C GLU A 135 -18.95 6.68 -14.75
N CYS A 136 -18.34 5.52 -14.58
CA CYS A 136 -16.98 5.26 -15.07
C CYS A 136 -16.94 5.26 -16.62
N ALA A 137 -18.00 4.78 -17.29
CA ALA A 137 -18.13 4.82 -18.75
C ALA A 137 -18.23 6.26 -19.29
N ARG A 138 -18.88 7.17 -18.58
CA ARG A 138 -18.94 8.60 -18.96
C ARG A 138 -17.59 9.29 -18.90
N PHE A 139 -16.72 8.88 -17.99
CA PHE A 139 -15.38 9.47 -17.82
C PHE A 139 -14.30 8.69 -18.58
N ALA A 140 -14.40 7.36 -18.66
CA ALA A 140 -13.43 6.51 -19.36
C ALA A 140 -13.35 6.80 -20.86
N SER A 141 -14.47 7.18 -21.49
CA SER A 141 -14.49 7.59 -22.89
C SER A 141 -13.68 8.87 -23.17
N LYS A 142 -13.41 9.69 -22.16
CA LYS A 142 -12.72 10.97 -22.32
C LYS A 142 -11.25 10.96 -21.93
N THR A 143 -10.83 10.13 -20.97
CA THR A 143 -9.47 10.22 -20.42
C THR A 143 -8.73 8.89 -20.32
N SER A 144 -9.41 7.74 -20.27
CA SER A 144 -8.82 6.41 -20.03
C SER A 144 -7.82 6.38 -18.85
N ASN A 145 -7.98 7.30 -17.86
CA ASN A 145 -7.05 7.47 -16.76
C ASN A 145 -7.63 6.90 -15.48
N CYS A 146 -7.59 5.56 -15.34
CA CYS A 146 -8.07 4.86 -14.14
C CYS A 146 -7.34 5.34 -12.88
N VAL A 147 -6.02 5.43 -12.97
CA VAL A 147 -5.16 5.80 -11.83
C VAL A 147 -5.49 7.20 -11.31
N GLY A 148 -5.66 8.18 -12.20
CA GLY A 148 -5.93 9.57 -11.82
C GLY A 148 -7.21 9.75 -11.00
N CYS A 149 -8.21 8.87 -11.19
CA CYS A 149 -9.47 8.91 -10.45
C CYS A 149 -9.50 7.97 -9.24
N HIS A 150 -8.99 6.75 -9.38
CA HIS A 150 -9.09 5.71 -8.35
C HIS A 150 -7.89 5.64 -7.40
N MET A 151 -6.79 6.29 -7.74
CA MET A 151 -5.57 6.43 -6.94
C MET A 151 -5.14 7.90 -6.95
N PRO A 152 -5.89 8.80 -6.31
CA PRO A 152 -5.60 10.23 -6.36
C PRO A 152 -4.22 10.54 -5.79
N ALA A 153 -3.57 11.54 -6.35
CA ALA A 153 -2.35 12.07 -5.77
C ALA A 153 -2.64 12.75 -4.43
N SER A 154 -1.82 12.48 -3.45
CA SER A 154 -1.93 13.02 -2.09
C SER A 154 -0.55 13.36 -1.55
N GLY A 155 -0.47 14.35 -0.68
CA GLY A 155 0.68 14.52 0.20
C GLY A 155 0.64 13.51 1.33
N SER A 156 1.75 13.31 2.00
CA SER A 156 1.87 12.53 3.22
C SER A 156 2.64 13.33 4.28
N THR A 157 2.40 13.03 5.56
CA THR A 157 3.01 13.79 6.66
C THR A 157 4.49 13.46 6.83
N ASP A 158 4.87 12.23 6.51
CA ASP A 158 6.23 11.71 6.67
C ASP A 158 7.19 12.14 5.55
N ILE A 159 6.67 12.62 4.42
CA ILE A 159 7.47 13.08 3.29
C ILE A 159 6.93 14.45 2.83
N PRO A 160 7.37 15.55 3.43
CA PRO A 160 6.91 16.89 3.07
C PRO A 160 7.28 17.24 1.62
N HIS A 161 6.46 18.07 0.98
CA HIS A 161 6.65 18.58 -0.39
C HIS A 161 6.63 17.51 -1.50
N VAL A 162 6.22 16.27 -1.19
CA VAL A 162 6.07 15.21 -2.18
C VAL A 162 4.59 14.85 -2.35
N SER A 163 4.19 14.69 -3.61
CA SER A 163 2.87 14.15 -3.95
C SER A 163 3.04 12.72 -4.46
N VAL A 164 2.33 11.79 -3.84
CA VAL A 164 2.36 10.37 -4.17
C VAL A 164 0.94 9.88 -4.43
N HIS A 165 0.78 8.85 -5.25
CA HIS A 165 -0.52 8.24 -5.45
C HIS A 165 -0.91 7.36 -4.26
N ASP A 166 -2.12 7.59 -3.72
CA ASP A 166 -2.68 6.73 -2.69
C ASP A 166 -3.02 5.35 -3.30
N HIS A 167 -2.41 4.30 -2.78
CA HIS A 167 -2.62 2.92 -3.23
C HIS A 167 -3.90 2.27 -2.66
N TYR A 168 -4.70 3.00 -1.90
CA TYR A 168 -6.05 2.57 -1.57
C TYR A 168 -6.96 2.77 -2.79
N ILE A 169 -6.99 1.78 -3.68
CA ILE A 169 -7.76 1.81 -4.92
C ILE A 169 -9.25 1.74 -4.60
N ARG A 170 -9.97 2.83 -4.80
CA ARG A 170 -11.38 2.97 -4.44
C ARG A 170 -12.11 3.95 -5.34
N ARG A 171 -13.44 3.99 -5.22
CA ARG A 171 -14.21 5.07 -5.84
C ARG A 171 -13.79 6.41 -5.25
N PRO A 172 -13.69 7.47 -6.08
CA PRO A 172 -13.41 8.80 -5.57
C PRO A 172 -14.40 9.20 -4.49
N LEU A 173 -13.89 9.66 -3.35
CA LEU A 173 -14.74 10.21 -2.29
C LEU A 173 -15.10 11.64 -2.65
N ARG A 174 -16.32 12.08 -2.25
CA ARG A 174 -16.64 13.51 -2.24
C ARG A 174 -15.69 14.20 -1.26
N LYS A 175 -15.22 15.40 -1.63
CA LYS A 175 -14.43 16.24 -0.71
C LYS A 175 -15.30 16.51 0.52
N MET A 176 -14.91 15.95 1.64
CA MET A 176 -15.43 16.36 2.96
C MET A 176 -14.51 17.43 3.51
N GLU A 177 -15.03 18.39 4.24
CA GLU A 177 -14.23 19.31 5.03
C GLU A 177 -13.43 18.49 6.05
N LYS A 178 -12.11 18.69 6.05
CA LYS A 178 -11.23 18.00 6.97
C LYS A 178 -11.23 18.75 8.30
N GLU A 179 -11.42 18.03 9.39
CA GLU A 179 -11.16 18.57 10.72
C GLU A 179 -9.70 19.04 10.83
N LYS A 180 -9.50 20.27 11.33
CA LYS A 180 -8.15 20.86 11.45
C LYS A 180 -7.33 20.20 12.57
N VAL A 181 -7.98 19.70 13.61
CA VAL A 181 -7.36 19.06 14.76
C VAL A 181 -7.74 17.60 14.77
N LYS A 182 -6.73 16.73 14.86
CA LYS A 182 -6.90 15.28 14.85
C LYS A 182 -6.53 14.74 16.23
N GLU A 183 -7.46 14.03 16.85
CA GLU A 183 -7.20 13.31 18.10
C GLU A 183 -6.32 12.08 17.81
N PHE A 184 -5.12 12.03 18.40
CA PHE A 184 -4.21 10.91 18.28
C PHE A 184 -4.71 9.72 19.11
N LEU A 185 -4.92 8.56 18.45
CA LEU A 185 -5.41 7.33 19.09
C LEU A 185 -4.28 6.37 19.47
N GLY A 186 -3.09 6.55 18.92
CA GLY A 186 -1.93 5.72 19.21
C GLY A 186 -1.18 5.25 17.97
N LEU A 187 -0.16 4.42 18.22
CA LEU A 187 0.66 3.78 17.19
C LEU A 187 0.24 2.32 17.02
N PHE A 188 0.04 1.90 15.78
CA PHE A 188 -0.38 0.56 15.43
C PHE A 188 0.66 -0.11 14.53
N ALA A 189 1.11 -1.30 14.92
CA ALA A 189 2.02 -2.10 14.10
C ALA A 189 1.29 -2.64 12.88
N ILE A 190 1.89 -2.50 11.70
CA ILE A 190 1.26 -2.88 10.42
C ILE A 190 1.83 -4.15 9.82
N ASN A 191 3.02 -4.58 10.21
CA ASN A 191 3.66 -5.80 9.74
C ASN A 191 3.83 -6.88 10.84
N GLU A 192 3.35 -6.62 12.06
CA GLU A 192 3.40 -7.54 13.19
C GLU A 192 2.14 -7.42 14.05
N LYS A 193 1.47 -8.54 14.37
CA LYS A 193 0.20 -8.51 15.11
C LYS A 193 0.36 -8.18 16.59
N SER A 194 1.45 -8.64 17.22
CA SER A 194 1.67 -8.53 18.66
C SER A 194 3.12 -8.17 18.95
N PRO A 195 3.54 -6.91 18.70
CA PRO A 195 4.90 -6.49 18.99
C PRO A 195 5.15 -6.47 20.50
N GLU A 196 6.39 -6.78 20.89
CA GLU A 196 6.85 -6.71 22.26
C GLU A 196 6.63 -5.33 22.88
N ALA A 197 6.41 -5.30 24.21
CA ALA A 197 6.18 -4.05 24.95
C ALA A 197 7.34 -3.05 24.80
N ALA A 198 8.58 -3.53 24.84
CA ALA A 198 9.76 -2.71 24.66
C ALA A 198 9.84 -2.08 23.25
N THR A 199 9.48 -2.85 22.20
CA THR A 199 9.40 -2.37 20.82
C THR A 199 8.33 -1.28 20.68
N ARG A 200 7.17 -1.46 21.31
CA ARG A 200 6.09 -0.47 21.34
C ARG A 200 6.52 0.81 22.06
N ALA A 201 7.13 0.69 23.24
CA ALA A 201 7.62 1.84 23.99
C ALA A 201 8.62 2.66 23.17
N LYS A 202 9.55 1.98 22.49
CA LYS A 202 10.52 2.62 21.60
C LYS A 202 9.86 3.32 20.42
N ALA A 203 8.79 2.75 19.87
CA ALA A 203 8.02 3.39 18.81
C ALA A 203 7.36 4.70 19.29
N TYR A 204 6.76 4.71 20.47
CA TYR A 204 6.17 5.93 21.04
C TYR A 204 7.23 7.00 21.31
N LEU A 205 8.37 6.63 21.85
CA LEU A 205 9.48 7.56 22.08
C LEU A 205 9.96 8.18 20.75
N ASN A 206 10.20 7.36 19.73
CA ASN A 206 10.61 7.83 18.41
C ASN A 206 9.55 8.74 17.76
N HIS A 207 8.26 8.46 17.99
CA HIS A 207 7.17 9.28 17.46
C HIS A 207 7.17 10.66 18.12
N TYR A 208 7.23 10.69 19.44
CA TYR A 208 7.32 11.93 20.21
C TYR A 208 8.51 12.79 19.75
N GLU A 209 9.68 12.18 19.61
CA GLU A 209 10.90 12.89 19.20
C GLU A 209 10.80 13.50 17.78
N LYS A 210 10.02 12.89 16.89
CA LYS A 210 9.88 13.35 15.51
C LYS A 210 8.77 14.36 15.28
N PHE A 211 7.66 14.21 15.96
CA PHE A 211 6.41 14.89 15.60
C PHE A 211 5.79 15.75 16.69
N ASP A 212 6.13 15.55 17.96
CA ASP A 212 5.48 16.20 19.10
C ASP A 212 6.40 17.13 19.91
N LYS A 213 7.60 17.43 19.39
CA LYS A 213 8.54 18.40 19.99
C LYS A 213 8.16 19.82 19.64
#